data_21a34eaba029c2f3361607962f46ed0a
#
_entry.id   21a34eaba029c2f3361607962f46ed0a
#
_cell.length_a   1.000
_cell.length_b   1.000
_cell.length_c   1.000
_cell.angle_alpha   90.00
_cell.angle_beta   90.00
_cell.angle_gamma   90.00
#
_symmetry.space_group_name_H-M   'P 1'
#
loop_
_entity.id
_entity.type
_entity.pdbx_description
1 polymer ?
#
loop_
_entity_poly.entity_id
_entity_poly.type
_entity_poly.pdbx_seq_one_letter_code
_entity_poly.pdbx_strand_id
1 'polypeptide(L)'
;MCNLAITGLICISAMTASAPGLAAISDTSIATCSAIKGEVQRLACFDKIADDAGLAEKTTPTKTEGSGKWYTATKTDPLNDKPVYTAALGSEGGTGRSVESVVMLARCADGKTELFVNWSSFIGTDDTDVTYRIGKSKAITRSWQISTDNTSTFYPGSPIKAMKEMMESDKFIVNVTPYSESPVTAIFDISGAEAAFADIRKGCSW
;
A
#
# COMPACT_ATOMS: atom_id res chain seq x y z
N MET A 1 77.09 -14.93 29.87
CA MET A 1 76.06 -13.85 29.96
C MET A 1 75.16 -14.05 28.78
N CYS A 2 74.00 -14.55 29.06
CA CYS A 2 73.06 -15.09 28.04
C CYS A 2 72.05 -13.98 27.68
N ASN A 3 71.98 -13.57 26.42
CA ASN A 3 70.97 -12.67 25.92
C ASN A 3 69.86 -13.47 25.24
N LEU A 4 68.69 -13.49 25.84
CA LEU A 4 67.51 -14.16 25.32
C LEU A 4 66.69 -13.14 24.46
N ALA A 5 66.64 -13.36 23.17
CA ALA A 5 65.79 -12.58 22.23
C ALA A 5 64.39 -13.25 22.19
N ILE A 6 63.36 -12.53 22.64
CA ILE A 6 61.98 -12.97 22.55
C ILE A 6 61.38 -12.44 21.23
N THR A 7 61.16 -13.33 20.28
CA THR A 7 60.47 -13.05 19.02
C THR A 7 58.96 -13.22 19.23
N GLY A 8 58.23 -12.12 19.32
CA GLY A 8 56.76 -12.14 19.44
C GLY A 8 56.09 -12.47 18.10
N LEU A 9 55.40 -13.59 18.05
CA LEU A 9 54.58 -14.03 16.92
C LEU A 9 53.20 -13.37 17.01
N ILE A 10 52.93 -12.40 16.14
CA ILE A 10 51.61 -11.75 16.07
C ILE A 10 50.74 -12.65 15.19
N CYS A 11 49.78 -13.37 15.79
CA CYS A 11 48.69 -14.08 15.09
C CYS A 11 47.67 -13.05 14.61
N ILE A 12 47.67 -12.73 13.33
CA ILE A 12 46.59 -11.98 12.67
C ILE A 12 45.47 -12.95 12.38
N SER A 13 44.41 -12.93 13.22
CA SER A 13 43.17 -13.65 12.96
C SER A 13 42.40 -12.93 11.85
N ALA A 14 42.41 -13.50 10.64
CA ALA A 14 41.55 -13.04 9.56
C ALA A 14 40.07 -13.36 9.88
N MET A 15 39.27 -12.36 10.28
CA MET A 15 37.83 -12.48 10.33
C MET A 15 37.27 -12.52 8.89
N THR A 16 36.92 -13.71 8.41
CA THR A 16 36.13 -13.87 7.19
C THR A 16 34.70 -13.43 7.47
N ALA A 17 34.34 -12.23 7.01
CA ALA A 17 32.96 -11.78 6.96
C ALA A 17 32.21 -12.63 5.93
N SER A 18 31.38 -13.58 6.39
CA SER A 18 30.46 -14.32 5.54
C SER A 18 29.36 -13.35 5.07
N ALA A 19 29.37 -13.02 3.79
CA ALA A 19 28.24 -12.33 3.15
C ALA A 19 26.99 -13.23 3.28
N PRO A 20 25.79 -12.67 3.57
CA PRO A 20 24.56 -13.46 3.53
C PRO A 20 24.36 -13.95 2.09
N GLY A 21 24.50 -15.26 1.89
CA GLY A 21 24.25 -15.89 0.61
C GLY A 21 22.77 -15.76 0.26
N LEU A 22 22.47 -15.20 -0.90
CA LEU A 22 21.13 -15.30 -1.50
C LEU A 22 20.83 -16.80 -1.64
N ALA A 23 19.71 -17.25 -1.08
CA ALA A 23 19.26 -18.63 -1.22
C ALA A 23 18.98 -18.90 -2.71
N ALA A 24 19.73 -19.83 -3.33
CA ALA A 24 19.51 -20.17 -4.72
C ALA A 24 18.12 -20.80 -4.89
N ILE A 25 17.30 -20.26 -5.79
CA ILE A 25 16.01 -20.86 -6.16
C ILE A 25 16.30 -22.20 -6.86
N SER A 26 15.67 -23.28 -6.37
CA SER A 26 15.87 -24.60 -6.97
C SER A 26 14.96 -24.82 -8.18
N ASP A 27 15.46 -25.50 -9.20
CA ASP A 27 14.67 -25.91 -10.38
C ASP A 27 13.46 -26.75 -9.98
N THR A 28 13.58 -27.54 -8.92
CA THR A 28 12.48 -28.35 -8.35
C THR A 28 11.34 -27.47 -7.83
N SER A 29 11.66 -26.36 -7.15
CA SER A 29 10.64 -25.42 -6.65
C SER A 29 9.87 -24.77 -7.80
N ILE A 30 10.58 -24.34 -8.83
CA ILE A 30 10.00 -23.77 -10.05
C ILE A 30 9.10 -24.80 -10.76
N ALA A 31 9.58 -26.03 -10.93
CA ALA A 31 8.81 -27.10 -11.56
C ALA A 31 7.53 -27.45 -10.79
N THR A 32 7.60 -27.44 -9.45
CA THR A 32 6.45 -27.68 -8.57
C THR A 32 5.37 -26.63 -8.78
N CYS A 33 5.73 -25.35 -8.79
CA CYS A 33 4.79 -24.26 -9.05
C CYS A 33 4.20 -24.33 -10.46
N SER A 34 5.02 -24.65 -11.45
CA SER A 34 4.60 -24.75 -12.85
C SER A 34 3.57 -25.88 -13.09
N ALA A 35 3.58 -26.94 -12.28
CA ALA A 35 2.63 -28.05 -12.34
C ALA A 35 1.23 -27.72 -11.82
N ILE A 36 1.05 -26.60 -11.12
CA ILE A 36 -0.23 -26.16 -10.56
C ILE A 36 -1.13 -25.68 -11.70
N LYS A 37 -2.31 -26.29 -11.87
CA LYS A 37 -3.26 -25.95 -12.94
C LYS A 37 -4.05 -24.66 -12.68
N GLY A 38 -4.31 -24.33 -11.41
CA GLY A 38 -5.00 -23.09 -11.02
C GLY A 38 -4.10 -21.88 -11.16
N GLU A 39 -4.49 -20.87 -11.93
CA GLU A 39 -3.66 -19.70 -12.21
C GLU A 39 -3.32 -18.90 -10.94
N VAL A 40 -4.30 -18.66 -10.08
CA VAL A 40 -4.11 -17.92 -8.81
C VAL A 40 -3.18 -18.70 -7.86
N GLN A 41 -3.40 -20.01 -7.71
CA GLN A 41 -2.57 -20.85 -6.86
C GLN A 41 -1.14 -20.99 -7.40
N ARG A 42 -1.00 -21.03 -8.74
CA ARG A 42 0.31 -21.04 -9.40
C ARG A 42 1.07 -19.75 -9.17
N LEU A 43 0.39 -18.60 -9.31
CA LEU A 43 0.97 -17.29 -9.03
C LEU A 43 1.42 -17.19 -7.57
N ALA A 44 0.56 -17.53 -6.62
CA ALA A 44 0.89 -17.53 -5.19
C ALA A 44 2.09 -18.44 -4.84
N CYS A 45 2.26 -19.55 -5.57
CA CYS A 45 3.41 -20.43 -5.40
C CYS A 45 4.71 -19.78 -5.87
N PHE A 46 4.70 -19.09 -7.01
CA PHE A 46 5.88 -18.34 -7.50
C PHE A 46 6.20 -17.13 -6.62
N ASP A 47 5.20 -16.40 -6.17
CA ASP A 47 5.37 -15.28 -5.24
C ASP A 47 6.07 -15.75 -3.96
N LYS A 48 5.62 -16.88 -3.40
CA LYS A 48 6.27 -17.47 -2.22
C LYS A 48 7.75 -17.85 -2.47
N ILE A 49 8.09 -18.40 -3.63
CA ILE A 49 9.49 -18.69 -3.96
C ILE A 49 10.33 -17.42 -4.03
N ALA A 50 9.78 -16.36 -4.64
CA ALA A 50 10.45 -15.06 -4.73
C ALA A 50 10.65 -14.44 -3.34
N ASP A 51 9.65 -14.52 -2.47
CA ASP A 51 9.72 -14.05 -1.07
C ASP A 51 10.79 -14.82 -0.29
N ASP A 52 10.77 -16.14 -0.35
CA ASP A 52 11.71 -17.03 0.36
C ASP A 52 13.16 -16.81 -0.13
N ALA A 53 13.35 -16.44 -1.40
CA ALA A 53 14.65 -16.14 -2.00
C ALA A 53 15.10 -14.68 -1.75
N GLY A 54 14.26 -13.83 -1.15
CA GLY A 54 14.53 -12.41 -0.94
C GLY A 54 14.58 -11.58 -2.24
N LEU A 55 14.02 -12.11 -3.32
CA LEU A 55 13.96 -11.50 -4.65
C LEU A 55 12.64 -10.76 -4.90
N ALA A 56 11.60 -11.05 -4.09
CA ALA A 56 10.38 -10.27 -4.16
C ALA A 56 10.68 -8.84 -3.73
N GLU A 57 10.30 -7.89 -4.57
CA GLU A 57 10.26 -6.49 -4.15
C GLU A 57 9.35 -6.43 -2.92
N LYS A 58 9.89 -6.12 -1.75
CA LYS A 58 9.12 -6.06 -0.51
C LYS A 58 8.13 -4.89 -0.58
N THR A 59 7.10 -5.08 -1.39
CA THR A 59 5.92 -4.22 -1.42
C THR A 59 4.83 -4.76 -0.49
N THR A 60 5.24 -5.54 0.52
CA THR A 60 4.30 -6.08 1.52
C THR A 60 3.69 -4.89 2.24
N PRO A 61 2.38 -4.70 2.15
CA PRO A 61 1.71 -3.67 2.93
C PRO A 61 2.03 -3.91 4.40
N THR A 62 2.65 -2.93 5.04
CA THR A 62 3.02 -3.01 6.44
C THR A 62 1.87 -2.51 7.28
N LYS A 63 1.53 -3.24 8.33
CA LYS A 63 0.59 -2.76 9.34
C LYS A 63 1.38 -1.98 10.38
N THR A 64 1.25 -0.65 10.36
CA THR A 64 1.87 0.24 11.34
C THR A 64 1.15 0.12 12.67
N GLU A 65 1.87 0.10 13.78
CA GLU A 65 1.26 0.09 15.12
C GLU A 65 0.33 1.31 15.28
N GLY A 66 -0.86 1.07 15.79
CA GLY A 66 -1.89 2.11 15.95
C GLY A 66 -2.64 2.49 14.68
N SER A 67 -2.31 1.93 13.50
CA SER A 67 -2.98 2.24 12.23
C SER A 67 -4.34 1.54 12.04
N GLY A 68 -4.89 0.89 13.04
CA GLY A 68 -6.19 0.21 12.92
C GLY A 68 -6.21 -0.83 11.80
N LYS A 69 -7.08 -0.64 10.81
CA LYS A 69 -7.23 -1.53 9.65
C LYS A 69 -6.46 -1.07 8.41
N TRP A 70 -5.80 0.07 8.47
CA TRP A 70 -4.98 0.59 7.40
C TRP A 70 -3.73 -0.25 7.16
N TYR A 71 -3.35 -0.33 5.90
CA TYR A 71 -2.07 -0.85 5.44
C TYR A 71 -1.25 0.29 4.85
N THR A 72 0.02 0.38 5.20
CA THR A 72 0.93 1.40 4.69
C THR A 72 2.02 0.77 3.85
N ALA A 73 2.52 1.50 2.87
CA ALA A 73 3.65 1.07 2.05
C ALA A 73 4.49 2.29 1.63
N THR A 74 5.79 2.08 1.53
CA THR A 74 6.72 3.03 0.92
C THR A 74 7.42 2.32 -0.23
N LYS A 75 7.39 2.93 -1.41
CA LYS A 75 8.08 2.46 -2.61
C LYS A 75 8.98 3.55 -3.15
N THR A 76 10.03 3.19 -3.87
CA THR A 76 10.82 4.14 -4.64
C THR A 76 10.23 4.26 -6.04
N ASP A 77 9.99 5.47 -6.51
CA ASP A 77 9.59 5.72 -7.90
C ASP A 77 10.81 5.47 -8.80
N PRO A 78 10.74 4.52 -9.74
CA PRO A 78 11.89 4.16 -10.57
C PRO A 78 12.29 5.23 -11.60
N LEU A 79 11.50 6.28 -11.79
CA LEU A 79 11.79 7.35 -12.74
C LEU A 79 12.57 8.51 -12.11
N ASN A 80 12.45 8.70 -10.81
CA ASN A 80 13.04 9.86 -10.14
C ASN A 80 13.71 9.53 -8.80
N ASP A 81 13.76 8.24 -8.41
CA ASP A 81 14.32 7.70 -7.17
C ASP A 81 13.72 8.30 -5.89
N LYS A 82 12.54 8.93 -5.98
CA LYS A 82 11.87 9.53 -4.83
C LYS A 82 10.94 8.52 -4.14
N PRO A 83 10.78 8.64 -2.82
CA PRO A 83 9.84 7.78 -2.11
C PRO A 83 8.38 8.15 -2.43
N VAL A 84 7.57 7.13 -2.62
CA VAL A 84 6.10 7.20 -2.73
C VAL A 84 5.51 6.53 -1.50
N TYR A 85 4.79 7.30 -0.70
CA TYR A 85 4.11 6.83 0.50
C TYR A 85 2.64 6.58 0.20
N THR A 86 2.14 5.43 0.61
CA THR A 86 0.74 5.03 0.39
C THR A 86 0.13 4.49 1.67
N ALA A 87 -1.11 4.85 1.94
CA ALA A 87 -1.96 4.21 2.95
C ALA A 87 -3.24 3.72 2.26
N ALA A 88 -3.61 2.46 2.49
CA ALA A 88 -4.76 1.81 1.89
C ALA A 88 -5.69 1.23 2.95
N LEU A 89 -7.00 1.33 2.71
CA LEU A 89 -8.03 0.81 3.60
C LEU A 89 -9.14 0.17 2.78
N GLY A 90 -9.42 -1.10 3.03
CA GLY A 90 -10.57 -1.80 2.45
C GLY A 90 -11.89 -1.37 3.08
N SER A 91 -12.98 -1.42 2.32
CA SER A 91 -14.31 -1.20 2.89
C SER A 91 -14.69 -2.35 3.84
N GLU A 92 -15.46 -2.04 4.88
CA GLU A 92 -15.96 -3.04 5.84
C GLU A 92 -17.36 -3.54 5.51
N GLY A 93 -18.00 -2.92 4.55
CA GLY A 93 -19.36 -3.22 4.16
C GLY A 93 -20.01 -2.04 3.46
N GLY A 94 -21.31 -2.11 3.36
CA GLY A 94 -22.13 -1.13 2.64
C GLY A 94 -23.18 -1.84 1.79
N THR A 95 -23.50 -1.28 0.63
CA THR A 95 -24.46 -1.83 -0.31
C THR A 95 -23.93 -1.74 -1.73
N GLY A 96 -24.37 -2.65 -2.58
CA GLY A 96 -23.97 -2.69 -3.99
C GLY A 96 -23.02 -3.84 -4.31
N ARG A 97 -22.81 -4.03 -5.62
CA ARG A 97 -21.96 -5.10 -6.12
C ARG A 97 -20.49 -4.83 -5.77
N SER A 98 -19.77 -5.88 -5.39
CA SER A 98 -18.33 -5.85 -5.11
C SER A 98 -17.89 -4.80 -4.07
N VAL A 99 -18.78 -4.42 -3.14
CA VAL A 99 -18.48 -3.40 -2.13
C VAL A 99 -17.29 -3.81 -1.24
N GLU A 100 -17.10 -5.09 -0.99
CA GLU A 100 -15.97 -5.67 -0.25
C GLU A 100 -14.62 -5.51 -0.96
N SER A 101 -14.63 -5.23 -2.25
CA SER A 101 -13.43 -4.97 -3.06
C SER A 101 -13.12 -3.48 -3.22
N VAL A 102 -13.95 -2.60 -2.62
CA VAL A 102 -13.72 -1.15 -2.67
C VAL A 102 -12.60 -0.78 -1.71
N VAL A 103 -11.63 -0.03 -2.21
CA VAL A 103 -10.44 0.39 -1.44
C VAL A 103 -10.28 1.90 -1.49
N MET A 104 -10.12 2.52 -0.33
CA MET A 104 -9.70 3.92 -0.24
C MET A 104 -8.17 3.98 -0.13
N LEU A 105 -7.55 4.90 -0.86
CA LEU A 105 -6.11 5.11 -0.89
C LEU A 105 -5.77 6.58 -0.65
N ALA A 106 -4.78 6.80 0.20
CA ALA A 106 -4.10 8.07 0.34
C ALA A 106 -2.65 7.90 -0.13
N ARG A 107 -2.13 8.86 -0.88
CA ARG A 107 -0.79 8.78 -1.47
C ARG A 107 -0.07 10.13 -1.38
N CYS A 108 1.24 10.08 -1.09
CA CYS A 108 2.17 11.17 -1.34
C CYS A 108 3.19 10.72 -2.37
N ALA A 109 3.22 11.39 -3.51
CA ALA A 109 4.18 11.16 -4.58
C ALA A 109 4.64 12.52 -5.11
N ASP A 110 5.95 12.72 -5.24
CA ASP A 110 6.57 13.94 -5.75
C ASP A 110 6.01 15.25 -5.10
N GLY A 111 5.82 15.20 -3.78
CA GLY A 111 5.27 16.33 -3.00
C GLY A 111 3.78 16.57 -3.17
N LYS A 112 3.07 15.75 -3.94
CA LYS A 112 1.62 15.84 -4.17
C LYS A 112 0.89 14.83 -3.30
N THR A 113 -0.05 15.32 -2.47
CA THR A 113 -0.96 14.47 -1.70
C THR A 113 -2.23 14.22 -2.49
N GLU A 114 -2.64 12.96 -2.58
CA GLU A 114 -3.87 12.52 -3.23
C GLU A 114 -4.67 11.60 -2.31
N LEU A 115 -5.98 11.67 -2.43
CA LEU A 115 -6.95 10.78 -1.78
C LEU A 115 -7.91 10.30 -2.86
N PHE A 116 -8.09 9.01 -2.99
CA PHE A 116 -8.97 8.44 -4.02
C PHE A 116 -9.59 7.12 -3.56
N VAL A 117 -10.67 6.74 -4.21
CA VAL A 117 -11.39 5.49 -3.96
C VAL A 117 -11.36 4.66 -5.23
N ASN A 118 -10.81 3.44 -5.15
CA ASN A 118 -10.91 2.44 -6.19
C ASN A 118 -12.17 1.60 -5.94
N TRP A 119 -13.02 1.53 -6.95
CA TRP A 119 -14.34 0.90 -6.87
C TRP A 119 -14.36 -0.54 -7.37
N SER A 120 -13.26 -1.01 -7.93
CA SER A 120 -13.17 -2.33 -8.58
C SER A 120 -14.26 -2.56 -9.65
N SER A 121 -14.76 -1.48 -10.22
CA SER A 121 -15.78 -1.43 -11.27
C SER A 121 -15.48 -0.31 -12.25
N PHE A 122 -15.97 -0.42 -13.46
CA PHE A 122 -15.92 0.66 -14.45
C PHE A 122 -16.88 1.79 -14.05
N ILE A 123 -16.34 2.95 -13.70
CA ILE A 123 -17.15 4.08 -13.20
C ILE A 123 -17.75 4.90 -14.35
N GLY A 124 -17.01 5.05 -15.45
CA GLY A 124 -17.37 5.88 -16.59
C GLY A 124 -16.12 6.47 -17.23
N THR A 125 -16.30 7.41 -18.13
CA THR A 125 -15.21 8.07 -18.86
C THR A 125 -15.02 9.55 -18.51
N ASP A 126 -16.02 10.15 -17.88
CA ASP A 126 -16.04 11.55 -17.46
C ASP A 126 -16.10 11.63 -15.92
N ASP A 127 -15.99 12.85 -15.37
CA ASP A 127 -16.21 13.09 -13.95
C ASP A 127 -17.57 12.53 -13.52
N THR A 128 -17.64 12.01 -12.29
CA THR A 128 -18.85 11.41 -11.73
C THR A 128 -19.23 12.04 -10.39
N ASP A 129 -20.53 12.06 -10.11
CA ASP A 129 -21.04 12.52 -8.82
C ASP A 129 -20.81 11.47 -7.73
N VAL A 130 -20.06 11.85 -6.70
CA VAL A 130 -19.83 11.05 -5.51
C VAL A 130 -20.44 11.73 -4.30
N THR A 131 -21.30 11.00 -3.60
CA THR A 131 -21.86 11.43 -2.33
C THR A 131 -21.05 10.86 -1.18
N TYR A 132 -20.58 11.69 -0.25
CA TYR A 132 -19.74 11.23 0.85
C TYR A 132 -19.95 12.02 2.13
N ARG A 133 -19.51 11.43 3.26
CA ARG A 133 -19.38 12.11 4.55
C ARG A 133 -18.22 11.55 5.36
N ILE A 134 -17.58 12.39 6.17
CA ILE A 134 -16.56 12.02 7.14
C ILE A 134 -17.17 12.16 8.54
N GLY A 135 -17.03 11.13 9.37
CA GLY A 135 -17.56 11.10 10.73
C GLY A 135 -19.08 11.34 10.77
N LYS A 136 -19.48 12.31 11.58
CA LYS A 136 -20.88 12.70 11.79
C LYS A 136 -21.32 13.88 10.92
N SER A 137 -20.47 14.35 9.99
CA SER A 137 -20.79 15.46 9.11
C SER A 137 -22.01 15.17 8.22
N LYS A 138 -22.65 16.21 7.68
CA LYS A 138 -23.71 16.04 6.69
C LYS A 138 -23.09 15.48 5.39
N ALA A 139 -23.79 14.52 4.79
CA ALA A 139 -23.40 14.01 3.47
C ALA A 139 -23.49 15.12 2.41
N ILE A 140 -22.51 15.18 1.54
CA ILE A 140 -22.42 16.13 0.42
C ILE A 140 -22.12 15.38 -0.87
N THR A 141 -22.65 15.88 -1.97
CA THR A 141 -22.37 15.37 -3.32
C THR A 141 -21.46 16.34 -4.05
N ARG A 142 -20.43 15.82 -4.71
CA ARG A 142 -19.52 16.59 -5.56
C ARG A 142 -19.13 15.77 -6.78
N SER A 143 -18.77 16.44 -7.85
CA SER A 143 -18.14 15.82 -9.00
C SER A 143 -16.70 15.46 -8.67
N TRP A 144 -16.33 14.18 -8.89
CA TRP A 144 -14.99 13.64 -8.68
C TRP A 144 -14.40 13.21 -10.02
N GLN A 145 -13.14 13.55 -10.22
CA GLN A 145 -12.40 13.15 -11.40
C GLN A 145 -12.19 11.63 -11.41
N ILE A 146 -12.43 11.01 -12.56
CA ILE A 146 -12.18 9.57 -12.75
C ILE A 146 -10.73 9.35 -13.16
N SER A 147 -10.13 8.23 -12.72
CA SER A 147 -8.79 7.80 -13.09
C SER A 147 -8.71 7.37 -14.56
N THR A 148 -7.51 7.33 -15.12
CA THR A 148 -7.28 6.95 -16.52
C THR A 148 -7.64 5.49 -16.84
N ASP A 149 -7.66 4.62 -15.81
CA ASP A 149 -8.12 3.23 -15.90
C ASP A 149 -9.63 3.07 -15.65
N ASN A 150 -10.34 4.18 -15.41
CA ASN A 150 -11.78 4.27 -15.23
C ASN A 150 -12.34 3.48 -14.02
N THR A 151 -11.50 3.14 -13.05
CA THR A 151 -11.91 2.33 -11.88
C THR A 151 -11.88 3.08 -10.55
N SER A 152 -11.26 4.26 -10.53
CA SER A 152 -11.08 5.06 -9.32
C SER A 152 -11.63 6.47 -9.48
N THR A 153 -11.96 7.11 -8.35
CA THR A 153 -12.36 8.51 -8.32
C THR A 153 -11.50 9.28 -7.32
N PHE A 154 -10.97 10.44 -7.74
CA PHE A 154 -10.10 11.30 -6.94
C PHE A 154 -10.91 12.31 -6.13
N TYR A 155 -10.58 12.43 -4.83
CA TYR A 155 -11.22 13.41 -3.93
C TYR A 155 -11.03 14.85 -4.46
N PRO A 156 -12.11 15.60 -4.66
CA PRO A 156 -12.03 16.95 -5.21
C PRO A 156 -11.53 17.98 -4.19
N GLY A 157 -10.84 18.99 -4.65
CA GLY A 157 -10.36 20.10 -3.83
C GLY A 157 -9.12 19.76 -3.00
N SER A 158 -9.16 19.94 -1.67
CA SER A 158 -7.99 19.72 -0.81
C SER A 158 -8.05 18.35 -0.12
N PRO A 159 -7.33 17.32 -0.62
CA PRO A 159 -7.25 16.02 0.05
C PRO A 159 -6.64 16.13 1.45
N ILE A 160 -5.68 17.03 1.67
CA ILE A 160 -5.06 17.27 2.98
C ILE A 160 -6.11 17.67 4.02
N LYS A 161 -7.05 18.56 3.66
CA LYS A 161 -8.12 18.97 4.59
C LYS A 161 -9.00 17.77 4.96
N ALA A 162 -9.40 16.96 3.98
CA ALA A 162 -10.21 15.77 4.24
C ALA A 162 -9.45 14.75 5.10
N MET A 163 -8.17 14.53 4.84
CA MET A 163 -7.34 13.61 5.61
C MET A 163 -7.17 14.08 7.07
N LYS A 164 -7.05 15.40 7.31
CA LYS A 164 -7.05 15.96 8.67
C LYS A 164 -8.37 15.70 9.40
N GLU A 165 -9.50 15.85 8.71
CA GLU A 165 -10.82 15.52 9.28
C GLU A 165 -10.99 14.01 9.54
N MET A 166 -10.40 13.16 8.69
CA MET A 166 -10.39 11.71 8.88
C MET A 166 -9.58 11.29 10.11
N MET A 167 -8.48 11.96 10.43
CA MET A 167 -7.68 11.65 11.63
C MET A 167 -8.45 11.90 12.93
N GLU A 168 -9.49 12.75 12.91
CA GLU A 168 -10.35 13.09 14.05
C GLU A 168 -11.68 12.31 14.03
N SER A 169 -11.82 11.36 13.11
CA SER A 169 -13.08 10.63 12.86
C SER A 169 -12.86 9.13 12.86
N ASP A 170 -13.95 8.39 13.04
CA ASP A 170 -13.95 6.92 13.06
C ASP A 170 -14.51 6.30 11.78
N LYS A 171 -15.21 7.08 10.94
CA LYS A 171 -15.93 6.54 9.79
C LYS A 171 -15.91 7.47 8.58
N PHE A 172 -15.69 6.88 7.42
CA PHE A 172 -15.90 7.50 6.11
C PHE A 172 -16.92 6.69 5.33
N ILE A 173 -17.93 7.36 4.78
CA ILE A 173 -18.97 6.72 3.94
C ILE A 173 -18.96 7.42 2.60
N VAL A 174 -18.96 6.65 1.53
CA VAL A 174 -18.90 7.16 0.17
C VAL A 174 -19.80 6.34 -0.75
N ASN A 175 -20.47 7.01 -1.69
CA ASN A 175 -21.39 6.39 -2.63
C ASN A 175 -21.13 6.92 -4.04
N VAL A 176 -21.17 6.01 -5.00
CA VAL A 176 -21.13 6.31 -6.45
C VAL A 176 -22.10 5.42 -7.19
N THR A 177 -22.52 5.82 -8.38
CA THR A 177 -23.24 4.95 -9.32
C THR A 177 -22.31 4.61 -10.48
N PRO A 178 -21.73 3.39 -10.52
CA PRO A 178 -20.89 2.96 -11.65
C PRO A 178 -21.72 2.93 -12.95
N TYR A 179 -21.03 3.02 -14.09
CA TYR A 179 -21.68 3.03 -15.38
C TYR A 179 -22.51 1.74 -15.62
N SER A 180 -23.77 1.91 -15.93
CA SER A 180 -24.74 0.80 -16.16
C SER A 180 -24.92 -0.16 -14.98
N GLU A 181 -24.59 0.26 -13.76
CA GLU A 181 -24.77 -0.53 -12.53
C GLU A 181 -25.68 0.17 -11.51
N SER A 182 -26.06 -0.56 -10.46
CA SER A 182 -26.74 0.01 -9.30
C SER A 182 -25.76 0.78 -8.42
N PRO A 183 -26.23 1.77 -7.63
CA PRO A 183 -25.37 2.52 -6.71
C PRO A 183 -24.60 1.61 -5.76
N VAL A 184 -23.33 1.94 -5.52
CA VAL A 184 -22.44 1.29 -4.55
C VAL A 184 -22.17 2.26 -3.41
N THR A 185 -22.45 1.86 -2.18
CA THR A 185 -22.11 2.60 -0.96
C THR A 185 -21.05 1.82 -0.20
N ALA A 186 -19.88 2.38 -0.02
CA ALA A 186 -18.81 1.78 0.77
C ALA A 186 -18.67 2.49 2.13
N ILE A 187 -18.44 1.70 3.18
CA ILE A 187 -18.24 2.15 4.55
C ILE A 187 -16.84 1.74 4.99
N PHE A 188 -16.06 2.71 5.48
CA PHE A 188 -14.71 2.52 5.95
C PHE A 188 -14.61 2.86 7.44
N ASP A 189 -14.01 1.97 8.24
CA ASP A 189 -13.54 2.28 9.59
C ASP A 189 -12.17 2.95 9.47
N ILE A 190 -12.17 4.28 9.55
CA ILE A 190 -10.97 5.09 9.39
C ILE A 190 -10.19 5.28 10.70
N SER A 191 -10.54 4.56 11.77
CA SER A 191 -9.78 4.57 13.02
C SER A 191 -8.32 4.25 12.77
N GLY A 192 -7.41 5.01 13.40
CA GLY A 192 -5.96 4.87 13.17
C GLY A 192 -5.42 5.63 11.95
N ALA A 193 -6.24 6.47 11.30
CA ALA A 193 -5.81 7.30 10.18
C ALA A 193 -4.61 8.20 10.53
N GLU A 194 -4.49 8.68 11.77
CA GLU A 194 -3.35 9.51 12.19
C GLU A 194 -2.02 8.77 12.05
N ALA A 195 -1.95 7.54 12.55
CA ALA A 195 -0.76 6.69 12.42
C ALA A 195 -0.53 6.26 10.96
N ALA A 196 -1.60 5.93 10.24
CA ALA A 196 -1.52 5.52 8.83
C ALA A 196 -1.01 6.63 7.91
N PHE A 197 -1.34 7.89 8.19
CA PHE A 197 -0.93 9.03 7.37
C PHE A 197 0.42 9.66 7.79
N ALA A 198 1.09 9.14 8.82
CA ALA A 198 2.32 9.74 9.36
C ALA A 198 3.41 9.94 8.29
N ASP A 199 3.69 8.91 7.50
CA ASP A 199 4.71 8.99 6.44
C ASP A 199 4.25 9.86 5.26
N ILE A 200 2.97 9.85 4.91
CA ILE A 200 2.37 10.73 3.89
C ILE A 200 2.53 12.20 4.30
N ARG A 201 2.22 12.52 5.56
CA ARG A 201 2.36 13.87 6.13
C ARG A 201 3.80 14.35 6.09
N LYS A 202 4.72 13.48 6.53
CA LYS A 202 6.17 13.77 6.50
C LYS A 202 6.68 13.97 5.08
N GLY A 203 6.31 13.08 4.16
CA GLY A 203 6.79 13.10 2.77
C GLY A 203 6.25 14.28 1.97
N CYS A 204 4.99 14.70 2.22
CA CYS A 204 4.34 15.84 1.55
C CYS A 204 4.28 17.12 2.42
N SER A 205 4.99 17.18 3.55
CA SER A 205 5.22 18.37 4.37
C SER A 205 3.94 19.10 4.84
N TRP A 206 2.96 18.38 5.44
CA TRP A 206 1.73 18.99 5.98
C TRP A 206 1.28 18.44 7.34
#